data_e6f89edf855aeac6c84328c51fae9583
#
_entry.id   e6f89edf855aeac6c84328c51fae9583
#
_cell.length_a   1.000
_cell.length_b   1.000
_cell.length_c   1.000
_cell.angle_alpha   90.00
_cell.angle_beta   90.00
_cell.angle_gamma   90.00
#
_symmetry.space_group_name_H-M   'P 1'
#
loop_
_entity.id
_entity.type
_entity.pdbx_description
1 polymer ?
#
loop_
_entity_poly.entity_id
_entity_poly.type
_entity_poly.pdbx_seq_one_letter_code
_entity_poly.pdbx_strand_id
1 'polypeptide(L)'
;GRAYELRSGSDQKCLAESGAIIDAAFDHLARSDTQAVLLAGDLTNDGEMVCHRELREKLYALAEKKPVYLITNTHDWCCDGNPRRFTGARVTHDVPTMPHTGIHDFYYDFGGRQAIAEYRTHLGISSYVIPLAEKIWLLALCDDQNGRGKAGYTEPHFQWIEEQLRRAKEQGCLVLGMQHHLLLTHVHPLLTGGCCVGDREAVTARLADAGLRYMFVGHSH
;
A
#
# COMPACT_ATOMS: atom_id res chain seq x y z
N GLY A 1 26.92 -6.68 8.93
CA GLY A 1 27.72 -6.30 10.09
C GLY A 1 26.87 -6.29 11.35
N ARG A 2 27.48 -6.20 12.53
CA ARG A 2 26.83 -6.41 13.85
C ARG A 2 25.56 -5.57 14.05
N ALA A 3 25.52 -4.31 13.62
CA ALA A 3 24.33 -3.47 13.76
C ALA A 3 23.16 -4.00 12.93
N TYR A 4 23.42 -4.46 11.71
CA TYR A 4 22.41 -5.07 10.86
C TYR A 4 21.93 -6.43 11.41
N GLU A 5 22.83 -7.26 11.89
CA GLU A 5 22.51 -8.56 12.50
C GLU A 5 21.60 -8.39 13.73
N LEU A 6 21.90 -7.41 14.59
CA LEU A 6 21.05 -7.08 15.73
C LEU A 6 19.66 -6.61 15.29
N ARG A 7 19.58 -5.75 14.27
CA ARG A 7 18.31 -5.26 13.74
C ARG A 7 17.52 -6.40 13.09
N SER A 8 18.13 -7.17 12.22
CA SER A 8 17.49 -8.30 11.53
C SER A 8 17.00 -9.37 12.50
N GLY A 9 17.79 -9.68 13.54
CA GLY A 9 17.41 -10.67 14.56
C GLY A 9 16.32 -10.20 15.52
N SER A 10 16.05 -8.89 15.60
CA SER A 10 14.98 -8.30 16.45
C SER A 10 13.73 -7.90 15.66
N ASP A 11 13.75 -8.00 14.33
CA ASP A 11 12.64 -7.63 13.45
C ASP A 11 11.98 -8.88 12.87
N GLN A 12 10.67 -8.94 12.94
CA GLN A 12 9.88 -10.06 12.37
C GLN A 12 9.75 -10.01 10.84
N LYS A 13 10.26 -8.95 10.19
CA LYS A 13 10.09 -8.71 8.75
C LYS A 13 11.06 -9.51 7.86
N CYS A 14 11.88 -10.41 8.41
CA CYS A 14 12.86 -11.18 7.63
C CYS A 14 13.74 -10.30 6.73
N LEU A 15 14.30 -9.22 7.29
CA LEU A 15 14.99 -8.18 6.51
C LEU A 15 16.14 -8.71 5.63
N ALA A 16 16.85 -9.74 6.09
CA ALA A 16 17.98 -10.32 5.36
C ALA A 16 17.52 -11.13 4.13
N GLU A 17 16.36 -11.72 4.22
CA GLU A 17 15.79 -12.63 3.22
C GLU A 17 14.78 -11.93 2.30
N SER A 18 14.38 -10.69 2.59
CA SER A 18 13.29 -10.00 1.90
C SER A 18 13.47 -9.95 0.37
N GLY A 19 14.69 -9.71 -0.12
CA GLY A 19 14.98 -9.71 -1.55
C GLY A 19 14.70 -11.07 -2.20
N ALA A 20 15.18 -12.16 -1.59
CA ALA A 20 14.96 -13.52 -2.08
C ALA A 20 13.49 -13.95 -1.97
N ILE A 21 12.80 -13.51 -0.92
CA ILE A 21 11.36 -13.76 -0.75
C ILE A 21 10.57 -13.07 -1.85
N ILE A 22 10.86 -11.81 -2.15
CA ILE A 22 10.21 -11.06 -3.24
C ILE A 22 10.45 -11.74 -4.58
N ASP A 23 11.69 -12.13 -4.89
CA ASP A 23 12.02 -12.82 -6.13
C ASP A 23 11.24 -14.13 -6.28
N ALA A 24 11.22 -14.96 -5.23
CA ALA A 24 10.48 -16.22 -5.24
C ALA A 24 8.95 -16.00 -5.36
N ALA A 25 8.41 -14.99 -4.68
CA ALA A 25 7.00 -14.65 -4.74
C ALA A 25 6.60 -14.14 -6.14
N PHE A 26 7.38 -13.25 -6.73
CA PHE A 26 7.09 -12.70 -8.06
C PHE A 26 7.25 -13.77 -9.15
N ASP A 27 8.23 -14.65 -9.03
CA ASP A 27 8.40 -15.81 -9.88
C ASP A 27 7.19 -16.78 -9.82
N HIS A 28 6.70 -17.04 -8.61
CA HIS A 28 5.50 -17.87 -8.41
C HIS A 28 4.28 -17.18 -9.03
N LEU A 29 4.05 -15.90 -8.73
CA LEU A 29 2.92 -15.14 -9.26
C LEU A 29 2.96 -15.05 -10.79
N ALA A 30 4.13 -14.84 -11.39
CA ALA A 30 4.29 -14.78 -12.85
C ALA A 30 3.86 -16.09 -13.54
N ARG A 31 4.05 -17.24 -12.87
CA ARG A 31 3.68 -18.57 -13.40
C ARG A 31 2.29 -19.06 -12.97
N SER A 32 1.67 -18.42 -12.00
CA SER A 32 0.34 -18.80 -11.49
C SER A 32 -0.76 -18.43 -12.48
N ASP A 33 -1.98 -18.89 -12.22
CA ASP A 33 -3.20 -18.53 -12.94
C ASP A 33 -3.87 -17.24 -12.45
N THR A 34 -3.22 -16.53 -11.49
CA THR A 34 -3.71 -15.24 -10.98
C THR A 34 -3.85 -14.23 -12.12
N GLN A 35 -4.92 -13.44 -12.11
CA GLN A 35 -5.23 -12.47 -13.16
C GLN A 35 -4.61 -11.09 -12.92
N ALA A 36 -4.31 -10.76 -11.68
CA ALA A 36 -3.66 -9.52 -11.29
C ALA A 36 -2.93 -9.70 -9.95
N VAL A 37 -1.97 -8.83 -9.67
CA VAL A 37 -1.26 -8.74 -8.39
C VAL A 37 -1.58 -7.42 -7.73
N LEU A 38 -1.97 -7.47 -6.47
CA LEU A 38 -2.32 -6.31 -5.65
C LEU A 38 -1.29 -6.16 -4.52
N LEU A 39 -0.71 -4.98 -4.38
CA LEU A 39 0.26 -4.66 -3.32
C LEU A 39 -0.30 -3.54 -2.44
N ALA A 40 -0.65 -3.87 -1.22
CA ALA A 40 -1.39 -3.01 -0.31
C ALA A 40 -0.50 -2.08 0.54
N GLY A 41 0.55 -1.50 -0.04
CA GLY A 41 1.41 -0.51 0.61
C GLY A 41 2.52 -1.10 1.48
N ASP A 42 3.33 -0.23 2.08
CA ASP A 42 4.56 -0.56 2.82
C ASP A 42 5.51 -1.44 1.99
N LEU A 43 5.77 -0.98 0.77
CA LEU A 43 6.61 -1.64 -0.23
C LEU A 43 8.09 -1.65 0.16
N THR A 44 8.49 -0.73 1.03
CA THR A 44 9.84 -0.59 1.57
C THR A 44 9.79 -0.46 3.09
N ASN A 45 10.92 -0.70 3.75
CA ASN A 45 10.96 -0.63 5.21
C ASN A 45 11.07 0.79 5.77
N ASP A 46 11.93 1.62 5.17
CA ASP A 46 12.21 2.98 5.64
C ASP A 46 12.24 3.98 4.46
N GLY A 47 11.60 3.69 3.32
CA GLY A 47 11.46 4.58 2.17
C GLY A 47 12.77 4.87 1.42
N GLU A 48 13.79 4.04 1.56
CA GLU A 48 15.08 4.27 0.92
C GLU A 48 14.97 4.20 -0.60
N MET A 49 15.48 5.23 -1.28
CA MET A 49 15.43 5.34 -2.73
C MET A 49 16.06 4.14 -3.46
N VAL A 50 17.07 3.52 -2.88
CA VAL A 50 17.71 2.32 -3.45
C VAL A 50 16.75 1.13 -3.45
N CYS A 51 16.00 0.93 -2.35
CA CYS A 51 15.00 -0.13 -2.23
C CYS A 51 13.85 0.08 -3.22
N HIS A 52 13.37 1.32 -3.37
CA HIS A 52 12.35 1.66 -4.36
C HIS A 52 12.78 1.36 -5.79
N ARG A 53 14.02 1.71 -6.16
CA ARG A 53 14.54 1.44 -7.52
C ARG A 53 14.63 -0.06 -7.79
N GLU A 54 15.19 -0.82 -6.87
CA GLU A 54 15.29 -2.28 -7.01
C GLU A 54 13.90 -2.92 -7.11
N LEU A 55 12.98 -2.56 -6.21
CA LEU A 55 11.62 -3.09 -6.27
C LEU A 55 10.92 -2.73 -7.58
N ARG A 56 11.05 -1.48 -8.05
CA ARG A 56 10.41 -1.05 -9.30
C ARG A 56 10.90 -1.85 -10.51
N GLU A 57 12.18 -2.19 -10.58
CA GLU A 57 12.71 -3.07 -11.64
C GLU A 57 12.05 -4.45 -11.59
N LYS A 58 11.91 -5.04 -10.41
CA LYS A 58 11.24 -6.32 -10.21
C LYS A 58 9.74 -6.24 -10.56
N LEU A 59 9.08 -5.13 -10.24
CA LEU A 59 7.68 -4.88 -10.58
C LEU A 59 7.47 -4.76 -12.09
N TYR A 60 8.37 -4.11 -12.83
CA TYR A 60 8.28 -4.06 -14.29
C TYR A 60 8.43 -5.46 -14.90
N ALA A 61 9.37 -6.26 -14.43
CA ALA A 61 9.52 -7.65 -14.90
C ALA A 61 8.26 -8.51 -14.62
N LEU A 62 7.63 -8.32 -13.47
CA LEU A 62 6.34 -8.98 -13.16
C LEU A 62 5.22 -8.43 -14.04
N ALA A 63 5.17 -7.12 -14.28
CA ALA A 63 4.13 -6.46 -15.05
C ALA A 63 4.12 -6.87 -16.53
N GLU A 64 5.23 -7.38 -17.07
CA GLU A 64 5.26 -8.03 -18.39
C GLU A 64 4.42 -9.31 -18.47
N LYS A 65 4.13 -9.94 -17.34
CA LYS A 65 3.41 -11.22 -17.24
C LYS A 65 2.00 -11.04 -16.69
N LYS A 66 1.81 -10.12 -15.75
CA LYS A 66 0.57 -9.91 -15.00
C LYS A 66 0.33 -8.43 -14.74
N PRO A 67 -0.89 -7.92 -14.82
CA PRO A 67 -1.21 -6.59 -14.30
C PRO A 67 -0.83 -6.49 -12.82
N VAL A 68 -0.13 -5.41 -12.46
CA VAL A 68 0.27 -5.12 -11.08
C VAL A 68 -0.33 -3.78 -10.67
N TYR A 69 -1.01 -3.76 -9.55
CA TYR A 69 -1.60 -2.56 -8.97
C TYR A 69 -1.14 -2.39 -7.53
N LEU A 70 -0.74 -1.19 -7.17
CA LEU A 70 -0.20 -0.93 -5.85
C LEU A 70 -0.71 0.39 -5.27
N ILE A 71 -0.73 0.45 -3.97
CA ILE A 71 -0.78 1.69 -3.20
C ILE A 71 0.53 1.84 -2.43
N THR A 72 0.78 3.01 -1.93
CA THR A 72 1.93 3.30 -1.05
C THR A 72 1.44 3.74 0.32
N ASN A 73 2.27 3.58 1.35
CA ASN A 73 1.94 3.99 2.70
C ASN A 73 3.15 4.62 3.40
N THR A 74 3.02 4.95 4.67
CA THR A 74 3.94 5.78 5.46
C THR A 74 5.40 5.33 5.45
N HIS A 75 5.66 4.03 5.42
CA HIS A 75 7.02 3.49 5.29
C HIS A 75 7.65 3.82 3.93
N ASP A 76 6.86 3.89 2.87
CA ASP A 76 7.34 4.10 1.51
C ASP A 76 7.92 5.49 1.27
N TRP A 77 7.57 6.48 2.07
CA TRP A 77 8.14 7.83 2.01
C TRP A 77 8.81 8.25 3.31
N CYS A 78 9.18 7.28 4.16
CA CYS A 78 9.90 7.49 5.41
C CYS A 78 9.23 8.55 6.30
N CYS A 79 7.93 8.39 6.56
CA CYS A 79 7.11 9.34 7.33
C CYS A 79 7.72 9.73 8.68
N ASP A 80 8.46 8.84 9.31
CA ASP A 80 9.12 9.07 10.59
C ASP A 80 10.43 9.87 10.48
N GLY A 81 10.91 10.11 9.25
CA GLY A 81 12.15 10.83 8.99
C GLY A 81 13.40 10.11 9.50
N ASN A 82 13.35 8.78 9.66
CA ASN A 82 14.40 7.98 10.28
C ASN A 82 14.92 6.84 9.38
N PRO A 83 15.39 7.13 8.15
CA PRO A 83 15.98 6.13 7.29
C PRO A 83 17.25 5.57 7.91
N ARG A 84 17.59 4.33 7.60
CA ARG A 84 18.71 3.64 8.26
C ARG A 84 19.68 3.01 7.28
N ARG A 85 20.96 3.32 7.48
CA ARG A 85 22.07 2.63 6.83
C ARG A 85 22.93 1.91 7.87
N PHE A 86 23.22 0.65 7.64
CA PHE A 86 23.99 -0.19 8.53
C PHE A 86 25.40 -0.37 7.99
N THR A 87 26.41 0.13 8.72
CA THR A 87 27.83 0.01 8.33
C THR A 87 28.63 -0.53 9.52
N GLY A 88 29.02 -1.80 9.44
CA GLY A 88 29.72 -2.47 10.54
C GLY A 88 28.88 -2.49 11.82
N ALA A 89 29.35 -1.80 12.87
CA ALA A 89 28.64 -1.67 14.14
C ALA A 89 27.81 -0.39 14.27
N ARG A 90 27.73 0.43 13.20
CA ARG A 90 27.09 1.75 13.22
C ARG A 90 25.79 1.75 12.43
N VAL A 91 24.86 2.59 12.87
CA VAL A 91 23.66 2.99 12.12
C VAL A 91 23.80 4.48 11.81
N THR A 92 23.57 4.86 10.57
CA THR A 92 23.51 6.26 10.14
C THR A 92 22.17 6.53 9.46
N HIS A 93 21.77 7.81 9.37
CA HIS A 93 20.48 8.24 8.88
C HIS A 93 20.59 9.11 7.60
N ASP A 94 21.80 9.20 7.03
CA ASP A 94 22.12 9.94 5.82
C ASP A 94 21.79 9.14 4.53
N VAL A 95 20.55 8.71 4.41
CA VAL A 95 20.09 7.87 3.31
C VAL A 95 19.08 8.65 2.47
N PRO A 96 19.26 8.74 1.15
CA PRO A 96 18.24 9.33 0.27
C PRO A 96 16.94 8.51 0.33
N THR A 97 15.83 9.19 0.64
CA THR A 97 14.50 8.59 0.70
C THR A 97 13.59 9.11 -0.41
N MET A 98 12.53 8.36 -0.69
CA MET A 98 11.47 8.78 -1.60
C MET A 98 10.63 9.88 -0.95
N PRO A 99 10.53 11.09 -1.55
CA PRO A 99 9.62 12.10 -1.05
C PRO A 99 8.16 11.72 -1.35
N HIS A 100 7.25 11.97 -0.40
CA HIS A 100 5.81 11.71 -0.62
C HIS A 100 5.26 12.38 -1.88
N THR A 101 5.75 13.58 -2.22
CA THR A 101 5.34 14.33 -3.42
C THR A 101 5.78 13.69 -4.74
N GLY A 102 6.80 12.81 -4.72
CA GLY A 102 7.33 12.14 -5.92
C GLY A 102 6.89 10.69 -6.07
N ILE A 103 6.32 10.09 -5.02
CA ILE A 103 6.05 8.66 -4.99
C ILE A 103 4.96 8.24 -5.97
N HIS A 104 3.95 9.09 -6.18
CA HIS A 104 2.90 8.84 -7.15
C HIS A 104 3.47 8.71 -8.57
N ASP A 105 4.28 9.66 -9.01
CA ASP A 105 4.85 9.67 -10.35
C ASP A 105 5.84 8.52 -10.52
N PHE A 106 6.55 8.16 -9.45
CA PHE A 106 7.50 7.05 -9.47
C PHE A 106 6.82 5.70 -9.73
N TYR A 107 5.61 5.49 -9.20
CA TYR A 107 4.84 4.25 -9.35
C TYR A 107 3.61 4.38 -10.26
N TYR A 108 3.51 5.45 -11.03
CA TYR A 108 2.34 5.76 -11.86
C TYR A 108 1.91 4.63 -12.79
N ASP A 109 2.87 3.87 -13.31
CA ASP A 109 2.61 2.76 -14.24
C ASP A 109 1.88 1.57 -13.59
N PHE A 110 1.89 1.47 -12.25
CA PHE A 110 1.29 0.38 -11.49
C PHE A 110 -0.08 0.74 -10.89
N GLY A 111 -0.90 1.43 -11.66
CA GLY A 111 -2.26 1.80 -11.25
C GLY A 111 -2.72 3.13 -11.85
N GLY A 112 -2.01 4.22 -11.61
CA GLY A 112 -2.40 5.55 -12.06
C GLY A 112 -2.67 5.65 -13.56
N ARG A 113 -1.84 5.02 -14.38
CA ARG A 113 -1.97 5.03 -15.85
C ARG A 113 -3.29 4.41 -16.34
N GLN A 114 -3.83 3.42 -15.64
CA GLN A 114 -5.05 2.69 -16.02
C GLN A 114 -6.29 3.20 -15.28
N ALA A 115 -6.11 4.19 -14.41
CA ALA A 115 -7.18 4.70 -13.56
C ALA A 115 -8.28 5.40 -14.39
N ILE A 116 -9.53 5.05 -14.11
CA ILE A 116 -10.72 5.73 -14.67
C ILE A 116 -11.23 6.86 -13.77
N ALA A 117 -10.71 6.93 -12.54
CA ALA A 117 -10.90 8.01 -11.58
C ALA A 117 -9.72 8.04 -10.61
N GLU A 118 -9.34 9.23 -10.20
CA GLU A 118 -8.23 9.46 -9.27
C GLU A 118 -8.59 10.57 -8.29
N TYR A 119 -8.16 10.40 -7.03
CA TYR A 119 -8.19 11.43 -6.00
C TYR A 119 -6.77 11.63 -5.45
N ARG A 120 -6.26 12.83 -5.56
CA ARG A 120 -4.97 13.22 -4.96
C ARG A 120 -5.17 13.73 -3.55
N THR A 121 -4.50 13.12 -2.58
CA THR A 121 -4.46 13.62 -1.21
C THR A 121 -3.62 14.89 -1.12
N HIS A 122 -3.70 15.60 -0.01
CA HIS A 122 -2.85 16.76 0.24
C HIS A 122 -1.34 16.41 0.32
N LEU A 123 -1.00 15.14 0.54
CA LEU A 123 0.38 14.65 0.47
C LEU A 123 0.84 14.40 -0.97
N GLY A 124 -0.05 14.51 -1.96
CA GLY A 124 0.26 14.19 -3.35
C GLY A 124 0.22 12.70 -3.69
N ILE A 125 -0.25 11.86 -2.76
CA ILE A 125 -0.43 10.42 -2.96
C ILE A 125 -1.85 10.18 -3.46
N SER A 126 -2.07 9.13 -4.25
CA SER A 126 -3.34 8.92 -4.93
C SER A 126 -4.12 7.72 -4.42
N SER A 127 -5.43 7.91 -4.35
CA SER A 127 -6.41 6.84 -4.45
C SER A 127 -6.95 6.79 -5.88
N TYR A 128 -7.29 5.61 -6.38
CA TYR A 128 -7.72 5.46 -7.76
C TYR A 128 -8.67 4.28 -7.97
N VAL A 129 -9.39 4.32 -9.09
CA VAL A 129 -10.29 3.25 -9.54
C VAL A 129 -9.80 2.66 -10.84
N ILE A 130 -9.74 1.33 -10.92
CA ILE A 130 -9.36 0.59 -12.13
C ILE A 130 -10.43 -0.46 -12.45
N PRO A 131 -10.90 -0.58 -13.70
CA PRO A 131 -11.64 -1.75 -14.13
C PRO A 131 -10.71 -2.95 -14.25
N LEU A 132 -10.87 -3.94 -13.38
CA LEU A 132 -10.14 -5.22 -13.48
C LEU A 132 -10.75 -6.16 -14.51
N ALA A 133 -12.08 -6.09 -14.69
CA ALA A 133 -12.85 -6.81 -15.67
C ALA A 133 -14.13 -6.03 -15.99
N GLU A 134 -14.94 -6.52 -16.94
CA GLU A 134 -16.14 -5.83 -17.41
C GLU A 134 -17.07 -5.36 -16.27
N LYS A 135 -17.22 -6.15 -15.20
CA LYS A 135 -18.10 -5.86 -14.07
C LYS A 135 -17.38 -5.92 -12.72
N ILE A 136 -16.06 -5.75 -12.72
CA ILE A 136 -15.26 -5.76 -11.49
C ILE A 136 -14.30 -4.56 -11.49
N TRP A 137 -14.45 -3.71 -10.49
CA TRP A 137 -13.55 -2.58 -10.27
C TRP A 137 -12.67 -2.79 -9.05
N LEU A 138 -11.42 -2.34 -9.12
CA LEU A 138 -10.54 -2.13 -7.97
C LEU A 138 -10.67 -0.69 -7.51
N LEU A 139 -10.97 -0.49 -6.24
CA LEU A 139 -10.90 0.79 -5.55
C LEU A 139 -9.65 0.76 -4.65
N ALA A 140 -8.57 1.30 -5.13
CA ALA A 140 -7.30 1.37 -4.42
C ALA A 140 -7.22 2.68 -3.63
N LEU A 141 -7.11 2.59 -2.31
CA LEU A 141 -7.27 3.72 -1.40
C LEU A 141 -5.97 4.02 -0.66
N CYS A 142 -5.48 5.23 -0.79
CA CYS A 142 -4.46 5.77 0.09
C CYS A 142 -5.13 6.21 1.40
N ASP A 143 -4.83 5.54 2.48
CA ASP A 143 -5.33 5.85 3.83
C ASP A 143 -4.32 6.64 4.68
N ASP A 144 -3.24 7.14 4.07
CA ASP A 144 -2.29 8.09 4.65
C ASP A 144 -2.87 9.49 4.69
N GLN A 145 -3.34 9.93 5.84
CA GLN A 145 -4.00 11.24 5.92
C GLN A 145 -3.09 12.35 6.43
N ASN A 146 -2.35 12.09 7.46
CA ASN A 146 -1.67 13.12 8.24
C ASN A 146 -0.24 12.73 8.64
N GLY A 147 0.40 11.86 7.86
CA GLY A 147 1.69 11.34 8.27
C GLY A 147 1.57 10.48 9.53
N ARG A 148 2.48 10.66 10.47
CA ARG A 148 2.53 9.85 11.68
C ARG A 148 1.19 9.75 12.42
N GLY A 149 0.69 8.54 12.57
CA GLY A 149 -0.21 8.18 13.65
C GLY A 149 -1.70 8.31 13.38
N LYS A 150 -2.13 8.66 12.16
CA LYS A 150 -3.57 8.66 11.81
C LYS A 150 -3.79 8.19 10.38
N ALA A 151 -4.04 6.92 10.23
CA ALA A 151 -4.61 6.38 9.01
C ALA A 151 -6.11 6.70 8.92
N GLY A 152 -6.62 6.87 7.72
CA GLY A 152 -8.03 7.12 7.47
C GLY A 152 -8.27 8.05 6.28
N TYR A 153 -9.41 8.73 6.24
CA TYR A 153 -9.81 9.56 5.10
C TYR A 153 -10.31 10.92 5.58
N THR A 154 -9.98 11.99 4.85
CA THR A 154 -10.64 13.29 5.04
C THR A 154 -12.06 13.23 4.50
N GLU A 155 -12.94 14.12 4.94
CA GLU A 155 -14.31 14.13 4.44
C GLU A 155 -14.41 14.31 2.90
N PRO A 156 -13.65 15.21 2.25
CA PRO A 156 -13.65 15.28 0.79
C PRO A 156 -13.18 13.99 0.10
N HIS A 157 -12.20 13.29 0.69
CA HIS A 157 -11.74 12.01 0.17
C HIS A 157 -12.83 10.94 0.33
N PHE A 158 -13.51 10.92 1.47
CA PHE A 158 -14.58 9.97 1.71
C PHE A 158 -15.77 10.18 0.77
N GLN A 159 -16.15 11.43 0.52
CA GLN A 159 -17.18 11.78 -0.47
C GLN A 159 -16.81 11.30 -1.88
N TRP A 160 -15.54 11.43 -2.26
CA TRP A 160 -15.05 10.87 -3.52
C TRP A 160 -15.17 9.34 -3.55
N ILE A 161 -14.83 8.63 -2.46
CA ILE A 161 -14.98 7.18 -2.34
C ILE A 161 -16.44 6.77 -2.53
N GLU A 162 -17.36 7.41 -1.82
CA GLU A 162 -18.80 7.15 -1.91
C GLU A 162 -19.32 7.37 -3.33
N GLU A 163 -18.85 8.42 -4.00
CA GLU A 163 -19.20 8.69 -5.40
C GLU A 163 -18.72 7.58 -6.34
N GLN A 164 -17.49 7.05 -6.14
CA GLN A 164 -17.01 5.95 -6.98
C GLN A 164 -17.81 4.66 -6.74
N LEU A 165 -18.16 4.37 -5.48
CA LEU A 165 -19.01 3.22 -5.14
C LEU A 165 -20.43 3.36 -5.73
N ARG A 166 -21.01 4.56 -5.70
CA ARG A 166 -22.29 4.86 -6.35
C ARG A 166 -22.22 4.62 -7.87
N ARG A 167 -21.17 5.14 -8.53
CA ARG A 167 -20.94 4.95 -9.97
C ARG A 167 -20.81 3.47 -10.35
N ALA A 168 -20.05 2.72 -9.55
CA ALA A 168 -19.91 1.28 -9.76
C ALA A 168 -21.25 0.55 -9.65
N LYS A 169 -22.04 0.89 -8.62
CA LYS A 169 -23.39 0.32 -8.42
C LYS A 169 -24.31 0.61 -9.60
N GLU A 170 -24.32 1.84 -10.12
CA GLU A 170 -25.13 2.23 -11.28
C GLU A 170 -24.75 1.46 -12.55
N GLN A 171 -23.47 1.09 -12.68
CA GLN A 171 -22.98 0.28 -13.78
C GLN A 171 -23.10 -1.24 -13.53
N GLY A 172 -23.61 -1.65 -12.36
CA GLY A 172 -23.74 -3.05 -11.97
C GLY A 172 -22.36 -3.72 -11.74
N CYS A 173 -21.36 -2.95 -11.31
CA CYS A 173 -20.03 -3.46 -11.05
C CYS A 173 -19.84 -3.87 -9.59
N LEU A 174 -19.17 -5.00 -9.37
CA LEU A 174 -18.61 -5.37 -8.07
C LEU A 174 -17.36 -4.52 -7.81
N VAL A 175 -17.22 -4.00 -6.58
CA VAL A 175 -16.03 -3.28 -6.17
C VAL A 175 -15.21 -4.11 -5.18
N LEU A 176 -13.95 -4.31 -5.50
CA LEU A 176 -12.93 -4.84 -4.60
C LEU A 176 -12.12 -3.65 -4.07
N GLY A 177 -12.10 -3.45 -2.76
CA GLY A 177 -11.31 -2.41 -2.11
C GLY A 177 -9.88 -2.91 -1.81
N MET A 178 -8.93 -2.00 -1.84
CA MET A 178 -7.57 -2.21 -1.35
C MET A 178 -7.12 -0.97 -0.57
N GLN A 179 -6.65 -1.15 0.66
CA GLN A 179 -6.02 -0.12 1.49
C GLN A 179 -4.90 -0.73 2.33
N HIS A 180 -4.15 0.08 3.07
CA HIS A 180 -3.05 -0.45 3.88
C HIS A 180 -3.50 -0.86 5.28
N HIS A 181 -4.05 0.08 6.05
CA HIS A 181 -4.44 -0.20 7.44
C HIS A 181 -5.72 -1.02 7.54
N LEU A 182 -5.88 -1.71 8.66
CA LEU A 182 -7.05 -2.55 8.93
C LEU A 182 -8.32 -1.71 9.14
N LEU A 183 -9.45 -2.20 8.65
CA LEU A 183 -10.77 -1.73 9.05
C LEU A 183 -11.26 -2.45 10.31
N LEU A 184 -11.01 -3.75 10.37
CA LEU A 184 -11.45 -4.61 11.47
C LEU A 184 -10.25 -5.34 12.06
N THR A 185 -10.25 -5.52 13.37
CA THR A 185 -9.23 -6.34 14.04
C THR A 185 -9.54 -7.82 13.82
N HIS A 186 -8.56 -8.61 13.43
CA HIS A 186 -8.68 -10.07 13.26
C HIS A 186 -8.23 -10.85 14.51
N VAL A 187 -7.61 -10.16 15.47
CA VAL A 187 -7.25 -10.67 16.79
C VAL A 187 -7.68 -9.66 17.86
N HIS A 188 -7.40 -9.96 19.12
CA HIS A 188 -7.82 -9.10 20.23
C HIS A 188 -7.39 -7.62 20.01
N PRO A 189 -8.30 -6.63 20.19
CA PRO A 189 -8.02 -5.21 19.89
C PRO A 189 -6.80 -4.62 20.61
N LEU A 190 -6.42 -5.12 21.77
CA LEU A 190 -5.19 -4.71 22.46
C LEU A 190 -3.91 -5.02 21.69
N LEU A 191 -3.96 -6.00 20.77
CA LEU A 191 -2.81 -6.40 19.95
C LEU A 191 -2.77 -5.67 18.61
N THR A 192 -3.93 -5.39 18.01
CA THR A 192 -4.03 -4.84 16.65
C THR A 192 -4.82 -3.53 16.55
N GLY A 193 -5.31 -2.97 17.65
CA GLY A 193 -6.09 -1.72 17.63
C GLY A 193 -5.33 -0.54 17.04
N GLY A 194 -4.00 -0.50 17.24
CA GLY A 194 -3.11 0.50 16.65
C GLY A 194 -2.85 0.35 15.15
N CYS A 195 -3.22 -0.79 14.57
CA CYS A 195 -3.06 -1.09 13.14
C CYS A 195 -4.29 -0.72 12.31
N CYS A 196 -5.33 -0.20 12.93
CA CYS A 196 -6.58 0.15 12.26
C CYS A 196 -6.60 1.63 11.84
N VAL A 197 -7.41 1.94 10.85
CA VAL A 197 -7.79 3.33 10.54
C VAL A 197 -8.43 3.99 11.77
N GLY A 198 -8.28 5.31 11.89
CA GLY A 198 -9.01 6.10 12.90
C GLY A 198 -10.52 6.00 12.66
N ASP A 199 -11.29 6.06 13.74
CA ASP A 199 -12.76 5.95 13.71
C ASP A 199 -13.27 4.74 12.91
N ARG A 200 -12.55 3.62 13.00
CA ARG A 200 -12.74 2.41 12.17
C ARG A 200 -14.19 1.94 12.07
N GLU A 201 -14.95 2.04 13.15
CA GLU A 201 -16.36 1.61 13.16
C GLU A 201 -17.22 2.48 12.26
N ALA A 202 -17.05 3.81 12.34
CA ALA A 202 -17.76 4.74 11.47
C ALA A 202 -17.29 4.61 10.01
N VAL A 203 -15.98 4.50 9.76
CA VAL A 203 -15.41 4.28 8.42
C VAL A 203 -15.94 2.99 7.81
N THR A 204 -15.92 1.89 8.57
CA THR A 204 -16.40 0.58 8.09
C THR A 204 -17.90 0.62 7.78
N ALA A 205 -18.71 1.24 8.65
CA ALA A 205 -20.14 1.38 8.45
C ALA A 205 -20.44 2.18 7.16
N ARG A 206 -19.79 3.34 6.98
CA ARG A 206 -19.96 4.16 5.77
C ARG A 206 -19.59 3.42 4.48
N LEU A 207 -18.45 2.71 4.47
CA LEU A 207 -18.05 1.91 3.31
C LEU A 207 -19.04 0.79 3.01
N ALA A 208 -19.53 0.10 4.04
CA ALA A 208 -20.52 -0.95 3.91
C ALA A 208 -21.87 -0.42 3.40
N ASP A 209 -22.33 0.72 3.91
CA ASP A 209 -23.58 1.38 3.49
C ASP A 209 -23.48 1.87 2.03
N ALA A 210 -22.30 2.36 1.63
CA ALA A 210 -22.02 2.72 0.24
C ALA A 210 -21.90 1.51 -0.71
N GLY A 211 -21.88 0.28 -0.18
CA GLY A 211 -21.93 -0.96 -0.95
C GLY A 211 -20.61 -1.70 -1.09
N LEU A 212 -19.54 -1.25 -0.45
CA LEU A 212 -18.26 -2.00 -0.44
C LEU A 212 -18.41 -3.25 0.43
N ARG A 213 -18.02 -4.42 -0.09
CA ARG A 213 -18.16 -5.72 0.59
C ARG A 213 -16.84 -6.43 0.83
N TYR A 214 -15.81 -6.12 0.05
CA TYR A 214 -14.50 -6.76 0.09
C TYR A 214 -13.41 -5.71 0.18
N MET A 215 -12.50 -5.87 1.15
CA MET A 215 -11.35 -5.00 1.34
C MET A 215 -10.11 -5.84 1.58
N PHE A 216 -9.12 -5.69 0.71
CA PHE A 216 -7.77 -6.22 0.93
C PHE A 216 -6.97 -5.20 1.75
N VAL A 217 -6.26 -5.68 2.75
CA VAL A 217 -5.47 -4.85 3.67
C VAL A 217 -4.07 -5.42 3.87
N GLY A 218 -3.15 -4.60 4.31
CA GLY A 218 -1.78 -4.95 4.71
C GLY A 218 -1.54 -4.71 6.19
N HIS A 219 -0.39 -4.13 6.53
CA HIS A 219 0.04 -3.56 7.80
C HIS A 219 0.23 -4.55 8.96
N SER A 220 -0.63 -5.53 9.15
CA SER A 220 -0.54 -6.49 10.25
C SER A 220 0.30 -7.69 9.84
N HIS A 221 1.49 -7.79 10.44
CA HIS A 221 2.45 -8.88 10.20
C HIS A 221 2.10 -10.15 10.95
#